data_74456f47e9a07fbb20224323afd2c768
#
_entry.id   74456f47e9a07fbb20224323afd2c768
#
_cell.length_a   1.000
_cell.length_b   1.000
_cell.length_c   1.000
_cell.angle_alpha   90.00
_cell.angle_beta   90.00
_cell.angle_gamma   90.00
#
_symmetry.space_group_name_H-M   'P 1'
#
loop_
_entity.id
_entity.type
_entity.pdbx_description
1 polymer ?
#
loop_
_entity_poly.entity_id
_entity_poly.type
_entity_poly.pdbx_seq_one_letter_code
_entity_poly.pdbx_strand_id
1 'polypeptide(L)'
;TPKQFYKVAGKMVVEHTIEVFERNRRIDEIAIVSNPMLISDFENIVLRNKWRKVKKILKGGKERYDSSLSAIKAYAKEDVNLIFHDAVRPLVSQRIIDDVIDALHDHKAIDVAIPSADTIIEVDDDYISQIPTRSRLRRGQTPQAFSREVIAEAYDRALGDPAFATTDDCGVVLRYMPEVPVFVVRGEESNMKLTYREDTYMMDKLFQLKN
;
A
#
# COMPACT_ATOMS: atom_id res chain seq x y z
N THR A 1 -12.22 -8.93 15.94
CA THR A 1 -12.43 -7.75 15.08
C THR A 1 -11.25 -7.60 14.13
N PRO A 2 -11.50 -7.47 12.81
CA PRO A 2 -10.43 -7.18 11.85
C PRO A 2 -9.68 -5.88 12.21
N LYS A 3 -8.36 -5.86 12.01
CA LYS A 3 -7.50 -4.72 12.41
C LYS A 3 -7.93 -3.39 11.81
N GLN A 4 -8.36 -3.38 10.55
CA GLN A 4 -8.79 -2.17 9.88
C GLN A 4 -10.02 -1.51 10.53
N PHE A 5 -10.75 -2.24 11.35
CA PHE A 5 -11.92 -1.74 12.08
C PHE A 5 -11.62 -1.34 13.52
N TYR A 6 -10.37 -1.47 13.98
CA TYR A 6 -9.97 -0.94 15.27
C TYR A 6 -10.12 0.57 15.28
N LYS A 7 -10.55 1.13 16.41
CA LYS A 7 -10.72 2.57 16.55
C LYS A 7 -9.46 3.24 17.05
N VAL A 8 -9.11 4.33 16.39
CA VAL A 8 -8.00 5.20 16.73
C VAL A 8 -8.49 6.63 16.53
N ALA A 9 -8.25 7.53 17.48
CA ALA A 9 -8.68 8.92 17.40
C ALA A 9 -10.16 9.08 17.00
N GLY A 10 -11.03 8.25 17.57
CA GLY A 10 -12.48 8.35 17.41
C GLY A 10 -13.08 7.72 16.15
N LYS A 11 -12.25 7.18 15.25
CA LYS A 11 -12.72 6.55 14.01
C LYS A 11 -12.01 5.21 13.79
N MET A 12 -12.57 4.38 12.92
CA MET A 12 -11.87 3.17 12.49
C MET A 12 -10.60 3.53 11.72
N VAL A 13 -9.57 2.70 11.86
CA VAL A 13 -8.29 2.88 11.16
C VAL A 13 -8.51 3.07 9.66
N VAL A 14 -9.35 2.24 9.04
CA VAL A 14 -9.63 2.34 7.60
C VAL A 14 -10.32 3.65 7.22
N GLU A 15 -11.16 4.21 8.09
CA GLU A 15 -11.80 5.49 7.83
C GLU A 15 -10.77 6.61 7.72
N HIS A 16 -9.79 6.64 8.62
CA HIS A 16 -8.67 7.59 8.54
C HIS A 16 -7.90 7.42 7.24
N THR A 17 -7.59 6.19 6.86
CA THR A 17 -6.82 5.91 5.66
C THR A 17 -7.55 6.40 4.40
N ILE A 18 -8.81 6.03 4.25
CA ILE A 18 -9.60 6.43 3.07
C ILE A 18 -9.73 7.95 2.99
N GLU A 19 -9.92 8.61 4.12
CA GLU A 19 -10.09 10.07 4.16
C GLU A 19 -8.89 10.83 3.65
N VAL A 20 -7.67 10.34 3.84
CA VAL A 20 -6.47 11.01 3.33
C VAL A 20 -6.51 11.06 1.79
N PHE A 21 -6.90 9.97 1.16
CA PHE A 21 -7.04 9.90 -0.31
C PHE A 21 -8.27 10.66 -0.81
N GLU A 22 -9.39 10.59 -0.09
CA GLU A 22 -10.62 11.30 -0.44
C GLU A 22 -10.39 12.82 -0.47
N ARG A 23 -9.56 13.35 0.41
CA ARG A 23 -9.24 14.77 0.50
C ARG A 23 -8.22 15.25 -0.52
N ASN A 24 -7.53 14.36 -1.19
CA ASN A 24 -6.50 14.73 -2.15
C ASN A 24 -7.13 15.05 -3.50
N ARG A 25 -6.95 16.27 -3.98
CA ARG A 25 -7.56 16.75 -5.23
C ARG A 25 -7.05 16.01 -6.47
N ARG A 26 -5.89 15.40 -6.38
CA ARG A 26 -5.23 14.72 -7.50
C ARG A 26 -5.60 13.24 -7.59
N ILE A 27 -6.31 12.71 -6.59
CA ILE A 27 -6.87 11.36 -6.62
C ILE A 27 -8.25 11.43 -7.27
N ASP A 28 -8.43 10.70 -8.35
CA ASP A 28 -9.68 10.72 -9.12
C ASP A 28 -10.72 9.77 -8.56
N GLU A 29 -10.31 8.57 -8.18
CA GLU A 29 -11.22 7.50 -7.76
C GLU A 29 -10.54 6.60 -6.74
N ILE A 30 -11.33 6.04 -5.83
CA ILE A 30 -10.89 5.08 -4.82
C ILE A 30 -11.66 3.78 -5.01
N ALA A 31 -10.93 2.66 -5.02
CA ALA A 31 -11.51 1.33 -4.92
C ALA A 31 -11.04 0.69 -3.62
N ILE A 32 -11.96 0.04 -2.92
CA ILE A 32 -11.66 -0.75 -1.73
C ILE A 32 -11.65 -2.21 -2.15
N VAL A 33 -10.58 -2.93 -1.82
CA VAL A 33 -10.49 -4.37 -2.05
C VAL A 33 -10.54 -5.06 -0.69
N SER A 34 -11.51 -5.92 -0.50
CA SER A 34 -11.83 -6.49 0.80
C SER A 34 -12.06 -7.99 0.72
N ASN A 35 -11.86 -8.65 1.86
CA ASN A 35 -12.40 -9.98 2.07
C ASN A 35 -13.91 -9.95 1.73
N PRO A 36 -14.41 -10.90 0.93
CA PRO A 36 -15.83 -10.94 0.54
C PRO A 36 -16.80 -10.89 1.71
N MET A 37 -16.43 -11.43 2.87
CA MET A 37 -17.30 -11.42 4.07
C MET A 37 -17.44 -10.02 4.69
N LEU A 38 -16.61 -9.06 4.32
CA LEU A 38 -16.61 -7.71 4.88
C LEU A 38 -17.17 -6.66 3.91
N ILE A 39 -17.62 -7.05 2.74
CA ILE A 39 -18.14 -6.13 1.71
C ILE A 39 -19.27 -5.27 2.26
N SER A 40 -20.24 -5.88 2.92
CA SER A 40 -21.39 -5.14 3.48
C SER A 40 -20.97 -4.16 4.56
N ASP A 41 -19.95 -4.51 5.37
CA ASP A 41 -19.40 -3.58 6.36
C ASP A 41 -18.82 -2.34 5.68
N PHE A 42 -18.06 -2.55 4.59
CA PHE A 42 -17.47 -1.43 3.83
C PHE A 42 -18.54 -0.59 3.12
N GLU A 43 -19.58 -1.21 2.58
CA GLU A 43 -20.70 -0.47 1.99
C GLU A 43 -21.32 0.49 3.02
N ASN A 44 -21.54 0.01 4.24
CA ASN A 44 -22.07 0.82 5.33
C ASN A 44 -21.12 1.95 5.75
N ILE A 45 -19.82 1.66 5.82
CA ILE A 45 -18.80 2.67 6.17
C ILE A 45 -18.78 3.77 5.11
N VAL A 46 -18.81 3.42 3.83
CA VAL A 46 -18.83 4.37 2.72
C VAL A 46 -20.07 5.26 2.78
N LEU A 47 -21.24 4.68 2.99
CA LEU A 47 -22.50 5.42 3.11
C LEU A 47 -22.48 6.39 4.29
N ARG A 48 -22.00 5.94 5.44
CA ARG A 48 -21.92 6.76 6.65
C ARG A 48 -21.03 7.99 6.48
N ASN A 49 -19.89 7.81 5.78
CA ASN A 49 -18.93 8.88 5.58
C ASN A 49 -19.25 9.76 4.37
N LYS A 50 -20.17 9.37 3.54
CA LYS A 50 -20.58 10.12 2.33
C LYS A 50 -19.40 10.42 1.39
N TRP A 51 -18.44 9.52 1.31
CA TRP A 51 -17.29 9.68 0.43
C TRP A 51 -17.73 9.65 -1.05
N ARG A 52 -17.19 10.59 -1.82
CA ARG A 52 -17.57 10.76 -3.22
C ARG A 52 -16.66 9.98 -4.19
N LYS A 53 -15.41 9.73 -3.80
CA LYS A 53 -14.42 9.09 -4.67
C LYS A 53 -14.44 7.58 -4.60
N VAL A 54 -15.02 6.99 -3.57
CA VAL A 54 -15.14 5.54 -3.44
C VAL A 54 -16.22 5.05 -4.41
N LYS A 55 -15.80 4.49 -5.55
CA LYS A 55 -16.69 4.05 -6.64
C LYS A 55 -16.82 2.54 -6.72
N LYS A 56 -15.87 1.80 -6.17
CA LYS A 56 -15.85 0.35 -6.26
C LYS A 56 -15.49 -0.27 -4.92
N ILE A 57 -16.19 -1.34 -4.57
CA ILE A 57 -15.81 -2.23 -3.48
C ILE A 57 -15.64 -3.61 -4.10
N LEU A 58 -14.39 -4.06 -4.17
CA LEU A 58 -14.00 -5.25 -4.90
C LEU A 58 -13.69 -6.40 -3.95
N LYS A 59 -13.85 -7.61 -4.44
CA LYS A 59 -13.52 -8.82 -3.70
C LYS A 59 -12.04 -9.15 -3.85
N GLY A 60 -11.33 -9.28 -2.74
CA GLY A 60 -10.01 -9.89 -2.70
C GLY A 60 -10.11 -11.40 -2.79
N GLY A 61 -8.97 -12.07 -2.83
CA GLY A 61 -8.88 -13.52 -2.87
C GLY A 61 -8.13 -14.08 -1.67
N LYS A 62 -7.67 -15.30 -1.83
CA LYS A 62 -6.96 -16.05 -0.79
C LYS A 62 -5.57 -15.48 -0.51
N GLU A 63 -4.85 -15.13 -1.58
CA GLU A 63 -3.51 -14.60 -1.48
C GLU A 63 -3.51 -13.06 -1.49
N ARG A 64 -2.46 -12.46 -0.92
CA ARG A 64 -2.33 -11.00 -0.89
C ARG A 64 -2.38 -10.40 -2.31
N TYR A 65 -1.71 -11.01 -3.27
CA TYR A 65 -1.68 -10.50 -4.64
C TYR A 65 -3.02 -10.63 -5.38
N ASP A 66 -3.95 -11.46 -4.89
CA ASP A 66 -5.29 -11.54 -5.46
C ASP A 66 -6.04 -10.22 -5.35
N SER A 67 -5.78 -9.46 -4.29
CA SER A 67 -6.33 -8.11 -4.13
C SER A 67 -5.81 -7.15 -5.19
N SER A 68 -4.50 -7.20 -5.47
CA SER A 68 -3.91 -6.39 -6.54
C SER A 68 -4.47 -6.77 -7.91
N LEU A 69 -4.61 -8.06 -8.18
CA LEU A 69 -5.20 -8.56 -9.43
C LEU A 69 -6.66 -8.12 -9.60
N SER A 70 -7.44 -8.12 -8.52
CA SER A 70 -8.83 -7.65 -8.53
C SER A 70 -8.92 -6.18 -8.98
N ALA A 71 -8.05 -5.33 -8.44
CA ALA A 71 -7.98 -3.93 -8.82
C ALA A 71 -7.52 -3.75 -10.27
N ILE A 72 -6.49 -4.47 -10.69
CA ILE A 72 -5.97 -4.40 -12.07
C ILE A 72 -7.08 -4.77 -13.08
N LYS A 73 -7.84 -5.82 -12.80
CA LYS A 73 -8.97 -6.24 -13.65
C LYS A 73 -10.10 -5.20 -13.69
N ALA A 74 -10.40 -4.58 -12.56
CA ALA A 74 -11.47 -3.60 -12.47
C ALA A 74 -11.21 -2.36 -13.35
N TYR A 75 -9.94 -2.06 -13.62
CA TYR A 75 -9.52 -0.92 -14.45
C TYR A 75 -8.92 -1.35 -15.79
N ALA A 76 -9.23 -2.55 -16.27
CA ALA A 76 -8.62 -3.17 -17.45
C ALA A 76 -8.75 -2.35 -18.76
N LYS A 77 -9.79 -1.54 -18.86
CA LYS A 77 -10.10 -0.75 -20.07
C LYS A 77 -9.72 0.72 -19.93
N GLU A 78 -9.03 1.08 -18.86
CA GLU A 78 -8.73 2.47 -18.54
C GLU A 78 -7.23 2.72 -18.58
N ASP A 79 -6.84 3.84 -19.16
CA ASP A 79 -5.47 4.33 -19.13
C ASP A 79 -5.29 5.15 -17.85
N VAL A 80 -4.92 4.48 -16.79
CA VAL A 80 -4.81 5.06 -15.44
C VAL A 80 -3.53 4.62 -14.75
N ASN A 81 -3.13 5.38 -13.75
CA ASN A 81 -2.18 4.94 -12.75
C ASN A 81 -2.93 4.32 -11.58
N LEU A 82 -2.39 3.24 -11.04
CA LEU A 82 -2.93 2.59 -9.86
C LEU A 82 -2.01 2.84 -8.66
N ILE A 83 -2.59 3.31 -7.58
CA ILE A 83 -1.89 3.55 -6.32
C ILE A 83 -2.44 2.56 -5.30
N PHE A 84 -1.61 1.59 -4.91
CA PHE A 84 -1.98 0.58 -3.91
C PHE A 84 -1.53 1.03 -2.53
N HIS A 85 -2.43 0.97 -1.57
CA HIS A 85 -2.10 1.38 -0.21
C HIS A 85 -2.70 0.44 0.83
N ASP A 86 -1.94 0.17 1.87
CA ASP A 86 -2.39 -0.62 3.01
C ASP A 86 -3.50 0.12 3.77
N ALA A 87 -4.65 -0.52 3.92
CA ALA A 87 -5.78 0.04 4.68
C ALA A 87 -5.40 0.38 6.13
N VAL A 88 -4.39 -0.28 6.66
CA VAL A 88 -3.94 -0.14 8.05
C VAL A 88 -2.72 0.78 8.20
N ARG A 89 -2.48 1.68 7.25
CA ARG A 89 -1.53 2.79 7.36
C ARG A 89 -2.28 4.14 7.32
N PRO A 90 -2.96 4.49 8.42
CA PRO A 90 -3.87 5.64 8.45
C PRO A 90 -3.15 6.99 8.52
N LEU A 91 -1.84 6.98 8.81
CA LEU A 91 -1.06 8.20 8.97
C LEU A 91 -0.24 8.57 7.74
N VAL A 92 -0.54 7.94 6.58
CA VAL A 92 0.01 8.39 5.30
C VAL A 92 -0.30 9.87 5.11
N SER A 93 0.71 10.65 4.72
CA SER A 93 0.57 12.10 4.59
C SER A 93 0.21 12.54 3.16
N GLN A 94 -0.35 13.74 3.04
CA GLN A 94 -0.57 14.35 1.73
C GLN A 94 0.74 14.53 0.98
N ARG A 95 1.84 14.86 1.69
CA ARG A 95 3.17 14.97 1.07
C ARG A 95 3.57 13.68 0.36
N ILE A 96 3.42 12.53 1.02
CA ILE A 96 3.77 11.24 0.42
C ILE A 96 2.91 11.00 -0.83
N ILE A 97 1.61 11.22 -0.74
CA ILE A 97 0.69 11.00 -1.88
C ILE A 97 1.08 11.90 -3.05
N ASP A 98 1.31 13.19 -2.77
CA ASP A 98 1.68 14.16 -3.81
C ASP A 98 3.02 13.81 -4.45
N ASP A 99 4.03 13.42 -3.66
CA ASP A 99 5.33 13.01 -4.19
C ASP A 99 5.22 11.75 -5.06
N VAL A 100 4.36 10.80 -4.68
CA VAL A 100 4.10 9.61 -5.49
C VAL A 100 3.46 9.98 -6.82
N ILE A 101 2.46 10.85 -6.80
CA ILE A 101 1.79 11.31 -8.03
C ILE A 101 2.77 12.08 -8.92
N ASP A 102 3.58 12.97 -8.36
CA ASP A 102 4.61 13.69 -9.12
C ASP A 102 5.59 12.72 -9.77
N ALA A 103 6.06 11.71 -9.03
CA ALA A 103 7.00 10.72 -9.54
C ALA A 103 6.41 9.89 -10.70
N LEU A 104 5.08 9.68 -10.73
CA LEU A 104 4.41 8.97 -11.82
C LEU A 104 4.47 9.70 -13.16
N HIS A 105 4.79 11.00 -13.19
CA HIS A 105 5.01 11.72 -14.43
C HIS A 105 6.26 11.22 -15.19
N ASP A 106 7.28 10.82 -14.45
CA ASP A 106 8.58 10.42 -15.02
C ASP A 106 8.88 8.93 -14.87
N HIS A 107 8.14 8.23 -14.02
CA HIS A 107 8.39 6.83 -13.69
C HIS A 107 7.09 6.01 -13.78
N LYS A 108 7.22 4.74 -14.11
CA LYS A 108 6.08 3.82 -14.27
C LYS A 108 5.89 2.87 -13.10
N ALA A 109 6.82 2.88 -12.16
CA ALA A 109 6.76 2.07 -10.94
C ALA A 109 7.41 2.85 -9.80
N ILE A 110 6.69 2.97 -8.69
CA ILE A 110 7.07 3.79 -7.53
C ILE A 110 6.91 2.96 -6.26
N ASP A 111 7.93 3.00 -5.41
CA ASP A 111 7.82 2.51 -4.03
C ASP A 111 7.97 3.68 -3.06
N VAL A 112 7.50 3.48 -1.83
CA VAL A 112 7.71 4.41 -0.72
C VAL A 112 8.51 3.69 0.34
N ALA A 113 9.61 4.29 0.78
CA ALA A 113 10.49 3.65 1.75
C ALA A 113 11.21 4.68 2.62
N ILE A 114 11.67 4.21 3.77
CA ILE A 114 12.43 5.00 4.74
C ILE A 114 13.77 4.34 5.03
N PRO A 115 14.79 5.11 5.45
CA PRO A 115 16.06 4.53 5.87
C PRO A 115 15.88 3.56 7.04
N SER A 116 16.71 2.52 7.10
CA SER A 116 16.76 1.65 8.25
C SER A 116 17.59 2.30 9.36
N ALA A 117 17.00 2.48 10.53
CA ALA A 117 17.71 3.00 11.70
C ALA A 117 18.56 1.94 12.40
N ASP A 118 18.15 0.69 12.28
CA ASP A 118 18.85 -0.43 12.92
C ASP A 118 19.82 -1.12 11.98
N THR A 119 20.80 -1.79 12.56
CA THR A 119 21.64 -2.73 11.81
C THR A 119 20.81 -3.95 11.44
N ILE A 120 20.78 -4.27 10.15
CA ILE A 120 20.10 -5.46 9.65
C ILE A 120 21.13 -6.57 9.50
N ILE A 121 20.79 -7.77 9.95
CA ILE A 121 21.63 -8.95 9.83
C ILE A 121 20.90 -10.02 9.04
N GLU A 122 21.63 -10.75 8.22
CA GLU A 122 21.15 -12.00 7.64
C GLU A 122 21.61 -13.16 8.51
N VAL A 123 20.71 -14.08 8.78
CA VAL A 123 20.94 -15.22 9.67
C VAL A 123 20.71 -16.50 8.88
N ASP A 124 21.64 -17.45 9.04
CA ASP A 124 21.55 -18.80 8.53
C ASP A 124 21.58 -19.73 9.75
N ASP A 125 20.48 -20.47 9.97
CA ASP A 125 20.18 -21.11 11.25
C ASP A 125 20.25 -20.08 12.39
N ASP A 126 21.12 -20.26 13.38
CA ASP A 126 21.27 -19.35 14.51
C ASP A 126 22.51 -18.46 14.40
N TYR A 127 23.16 -18.43 13.23
CA TYR A 127 24.41 -17.72 13.03
C TYR A 127 24.27 -16.59 12.02
N ILE A 128 24.94 -15.46 12.29
CA ILE A 128 25.00 -14.36 11.35
C ILE A 128 25.78 -14.80 10.12
N SER A 129 25.15 -14.70 8.94
CA SER A 129 25.81 -14.99 7.67
C SER A 129 26.34 -13.72 6.99
N GLN A 130 25.64 -12.59 7.15
CA GLN A 130 26.01 -11.34 6.51
C GLN A 130 25.41 -10.17 7.27
N ILE A 131 26.10 -9.03 7.22
CA ILE A 131 25.58 -7.73 7.68
C ILE A 131 25.60 -6.79 6.47
N PRO A 132 24.46 -6.57 5.80
CA PRO A 132 24.39 -5.67 4.66
C PRO A 132 24.73 -4.23 5.03
N THR A 133 25.24 -3.46 4.06
CA THR A 133 25.56 -2.05 4.26
C THR A 133 24.27 -1.26 4.53
N ARG A 134 24.12 -0.74 5.74
CA ARG A 134 22.89 -0.06 6.19
C ARG A 134 22.49 1.13 5.30
N SER A 135 23.45 1.89 4.78
CA SER A 135 23.17 3.03 3.90
C SER A 135 22.45 2.65 2.60
N ARG A 136 22.50 1.37 2.20
CA ARG A 136 21.83 0.86 1.01
C ARG A 136 20.47 0.23 1.32
N LEU A 137 20.10 0.16 2.58
CA LEU A 137 18.86 -0.49 3.00
C LEU A 137 17.77 0.54 3.28
N ARG A 138 16.55 0.17 2.91
CA ARG A 138 15.34 0.93 3.21
C ARG A 138 14.28 -0.03 3.71
N ARG A 139 13.41 0.46 4.57
CA ARG A 139 12.20 -0.27 4.97
C ARG A 139 11.06 0.16 4.06
N GLY A 140 10.47 -0.82 3.36
CA GLY A 140 9.35 -0.58 2.45
C GLY A 140 8.08 -0.20 3.18
N GLN A 141 7.37 0.78 2.63
CA GLN A 141 6.05 1.20 3.09
C GLN A 141 5.05 1.10 1.92
N THR A 142 3.92 1.70 2.06
CA THR A 142 3.01 2.02 0.96
C THR A 142 2.63 3.51 1.06
N PRO A 143 2.15 4.15 -0.01
CA PRO A 143 1.68 3.59 -1.28
C PRO A 143 2.77 3.00 -2.17
N GLN A 144 2.38 2.04 -3.00
CA GLN A 144 3.14 1.59 -4.16
C GLN A 144 2.30 1.93 -5.39
N ALA A 145 2.92 2.50 -6.41
CA ALA A 145 2.17 3.04 -7.54
C ALA A 145 2.77 2.64 -8.87
N PHE A 146 1.89 2.45 -9.86
CA PHE A 146 2.30 1.94 -11.16
C PHE A 146 1.40 2.52 -12.25
N SER A 147 1.94 2.65 -13.48
CA SER A 147 1.04 2.67 -14.61
C SER A 147 0.29 1.32 -14.64
N ARG A 148 -1.00 1.34 -14.95
CA ARG A 148 -1.79 0.11 -14.97
C ARG A 148 -1.19 -0.91 -15.94
N GLU A 149 -0.74 -0.45 -17.10
CA GLU A 149 -0.13 -1.30 -18.12
C GLU A 149 1.09 -2.07 -17.58
N VAL A 150 1.96 -1.40 -16.85
CA VAL A 150 3.18 -2.02 -16.29
C VAL A 150 2.84 -3.08 -15.25
N ILE A 151 1.99 -2.76 -14.28
CA ILE A 151 1.67 -3.73 -13.22
C ILE A 151 0.86 -4.91 -13.78
N ALA A 152 0.00 -4.69 -14.76
CA ALA A 152 -0.73 -5.75 -15.42
C ALA A 152 0.21 -6.72 -16.15
N GLU A 153 1.17 -6.20 -16.92
CA GLU A 153 2.16 -7.00 -17.63
C GLU A 153 3.07 -7.77 -16.66
N ALA A 154 3.49 -7.12 -15.59
CA ALA A 154 4.33 -7.77 -14.57
C ALA A 154 3.61 -8.99 -13.97
N TYR A 155 2.34 -8.86 -13.63
CA TYR A 155 1.56 -9.99 -13.12
C TYR A 155 1.27 -11.05 -14.17
N ASP A 156 1.04 -10.69 -15.42
CA ASP A 156 0.88 -11.66 -16.50
C ASP A 156 2.11 -12.54 -16.62
N ARG A 157 3.30 -11.96 -16.59
CA ARG A 157 4.57 -12.71 -16.61
C ARG A 157 4.72 -13.56 -15.35
N ALA A 158 4.42 -13.00 -14.18
CA ALA A 158 4.55 -13.68 -12.90
C ALA A 158 3.66 -14.92 -12.79
N LEU A 159 2.41 -14.82 -13.22
CA LEU A 159 1.44 -15.91 -13.15
C LEU A 159 1.79 -17.06 -14.11
N GLY A 160 2.62 -16.81 -15.11
CA GLY A 160 3.18 -17.84 -15.97
C GLY A 160 4.38 -18.59 -15.36
N ASP A 161 4.89 -18.13 -14.24
CA ASP A 161 6.03 -18.74 -13.55
C ASP A 161 5.55 -19.68 -12.43
N PRO A 162 5.82 -21.02 -12.53
CA PRO A 162 5.42 -21.96 -11.47
C PRO A 162 6.08 -21.67 -10.11
N ALA A 163 7.20 -20.95 -10.10
CA ALA A 163 7.93 -20.59 -8.89
C ALA A 163 7.54 -19.20 -8.36
N PHE A 164 6.42 -18.65 -8.84
CA PHE A 164 5.96 -17.33 -8.42
C PHE A 164 5.71 -17.28 -6.91
N ALA A 165 6.35 -16.30 -6.27
CA ALA A 165 6.11 -15.90 -4.88
C ALA A 165 6.45 -14.43 -4.76
N THR A 166 5.65 -13.69 -4.02
CA THR A 166 5.89 -12.26 -3.81
C THR A 166 5.43 -11.81 -2.44
N THR A 167 6.10 -10.76 -1.93
CA THR A 167 5.72 -10.07 -0.71
C THR A 167 4.95 -8.78 -1.00
N ASP A 168 5.19 -8.15 -2.17
CA ASP A 168 4.57 -6.90 -2.56
C ASP A 168 4.55 -6.71 -4.10
N ASP A 169 3.84 -5.67 -4.56
CA ASP A 169 3.68 -5.40 -5.99
C ASP A 169 4.97 -4.90 -6.64
N CYS A 170 5.77 -4.09 -5.94
CA CYS A 170 7.08 -3.63 -6.45
C CYS A 170 8.02 -4.80 -6.68
N GLY A 171 7.97 -5.82 -5.84
CA GLY A 171 8.76 -7.05 -6.01
C GLY A 171 8.40 -7.79 -7.29
N VAL A 172 7.13 -7.76 -7.68
CA VAL A 172 6.68 -8.37 -8.95
C VAL A 172 7.27 -7.63 -10.14
N VAL A 173 7.21 -6.31 -10.13
CA VAL A 173 7.82 -5.50 -11.21
C VAL A 173 9.32 -5.72 -11.26
N LEU A 174 10.00 -5.68 -10.13
CA LEU A 174 11.45 -5.86 -10.06
C LEU A 174 11.90 -7.18 -10.66
N ARG A 175 11.18 -8.26 -10.36
CA ARG A 175 11.54 -9.61 -10.80
C ARG A 175 11.14 -9.88 -12.24
N TYR A 176 9.94 -9.50 -12.65
CA TYR A 176 9.37 -9.88 -13.94
C TYR A 176 9.45 -8.82 -15.02
N MET A 177 9.72 -7.58 -14.64
CA MET A 177 9.96 -6.47 -15.58
C MET A 177 11.24 -5.71 -15.21
N PRO A 178 12.41 -6.37 -15.28
CA PRO A 178 13.67 -5.73 -14.90
C PRO A 178 14.03 -4.52 -15.78
N GLU A 179 13.41 -4.40 -16.94
CA GLU A 179 13.54 -3.24 -17.82
C GLU A 179 12.85 -1.98 -17.29
N VAL A 180 11.95 -2.12 -16.30
CA VAL A 180 11.23 -1.00 -15.69
C VAL A 180 11.87 -0.68 -14.33
N PRO A 181 12.57 0.47 -14.20
CA PRO A 181 13.10 0.86 -12.89
C PRO A 181 11.98 1.17 -11.90
N VAL A 182 12.17 0.76 -10.65
CA VAL A 182 11.27 1.13 -9.55
C VAL A 182 11.91 2.31 -8.80
N PHE A 183 11.27 3.46 -8.89
CA PHE A 183 11.73 4.69 -8.23
C PHE A 183 11.27 4.73 -6.78
N VAL A 184 12.12 5.20 -5.87
CA VAL A 184 11.81 5.26 -4.44
C VAL A 184 11.49 6.69 -4.03
N VAL A 185 10.28 6.90 -3.51
CA VAL A 185 9.85 8.13 -2.86
C VAL A 185 10.10 7.98 -1.36
N ARG A 186 10.60 9.03 -0.73
CA ARG A 186 10.85 9.01 0.72
C ARG A 186 9.52 8.98 1.49
N GLY A 187 9.38 7.98 2.36
CA GLY A 187 8.27 7.89 3.30
C GLY A 187 8.50 8.68 4.58
N GLU A 188 7.77 8.31 5.62
CA GLU A 188 7.83 8.92 6.95
C GLU A 188 7.74 7.84 8.02
N GLU A 189 8.44 8.03 9.14
CA GLU A 189 8.33 7.09 10.28
C GLU A 189 6.89 6.97 10.79
N SER A 190 6.14 8.08 10.76
CA SER A 190 4.74 8.10 11.19
C SER A 190 3.80 7.32 10.28
N ASN A 191 4.22 6.99 9.04
CA ASN A 191 3.44 6.17 8.11
C ASN A 191 3.54 4.69 8.47
N MET A 192 3.26 4.38 9.71
CA MET A 192 3.37 3.03 10.26
C MET A 192 2.18 2.15 9.89
N LYS A 193 2.43 0.86 9.85
CA LYS A 193 1.41 -0.17 9.63
C LYS A 193 0.92 -0.70 10.96
N LEU A 194 -0.40 -0.72 11.16
CA LEU A 194 -1.02 -1.39 12.29
C LEU A 194 -0.80 -2.91 12.15
N THR A 195 0.13 -3.45 12.92
CA THR A 195 0.49 -4.86 12.91
C THR A 195 0.04 -5.56 14.19
N TYR A 196 0.27 -4.91 15.32
CA TYR A 196 -0.10 -5.39 16.64
C TYR A 196 -1.16 -4.47 17.26
N ARG A 197 -1.96 -5.00 18.17
CA ARG A 197 -2.99 -4.19 18.83
C ARG A 197 -2.41 -2.99 19.57
N GLU A 198 -1.23 -3.15 20.13
CA GLU A 198 -0.51 -2.11 20.86
C GLU A 198 -0.14 -0.91 19.98
N ASP A 199 -0.03 -1.12 18.68
CA ASP A 199 0.24 -0.04 17.73
C ASP A 199 -0.85 1.04 17.74
N THR A 200 -2.06 0.71 18.18
CA THR A 200 -3.15 1.67 18.30
C THR A 200 -2.82 2.80 19.28
N TYR A 201 -2.07 2.52 20.33
CA TYR A 201 -1.65 3.54 21.29
C TYR A 201 -0.69 4.54 20.67
N MET A 202 0.26 4.05 19.88
CA MET A 202 1.19 4.92 19.16
C MET A 202 0.43 5.75 18.13
N MET A 203 -0.49 5.15 17.41
CA MET A 203 -1.32 5.86 16.42
C MET A 203 -2.17 6.96 17.07
N ASP A 204 -2.80 6.69 18.21
CA ASP A 204 -3.54 7.72 18.96
C ASP A 204 -2.66 8.92 19.28
N LYS A 205 -1.46 8.69 19.78
CA LYS A 205 -0.50 9.75 20.08
C LYS A 205 -0.11 10.54 18.82
N LEU A 206 0.17 9.86 17.73
CA LEU A 206 0.55 10.50 16.48
C LEU A 206 -0.59 11.35 15.91
N PHE A 207 -1.84 10.90 16.02
CA PHE A 207 -3.00 11.72 15.64
C PHE A 207 -3.16 12.96 16.52
N GLN A 208 -2.90 12.85 17.82
CA GLN A 208 -2.92 14.00 18.74
C GLN A 208 -1.88 15.05 18.37
N LEU A 209 -0.70 14.63 17.90
CA LEU A 209 0.37 15.54 17.49
C LEU A 209 0.07 16.28 16.18
N LYS A 210 -0.85 15.79 15.36
CA LYS A 210 -1.27 16.43 14.12
C LYS A 210 -2.27 17.56 14.33
N ASN A 211 -2.95 17.62 15.49
CA ASN A 211 -4.01 18.59 15.80
C ASN A 211 -3.43 19.75 16.68
#